data_33a9ebf1f925aab9db453a526f41411f
#
_entry.id   33a9ebf1f925aab9db453a526f41411f
#
_cell.length_a   1.000
_cell.length_b   1.000
_cell.length_c   1.000
_cell.angle_alpha   90.00
_cell.angle_beta   90.00
_cell.angle_gamma   90.00
#
_symmetry.space_group_name_H-M   'P 1'
#
loop_
_entity.id
_entity.type
_entity.pdbx_description
1 polymer ?
#
loop_
_entity_poly.entity_id
_entity_poly.type
_entity_poly.pdbx_seq_one_letter_code
_entity_poly.pdbx_strand_id
1 'polypeptide(L)'
;MSEFTEKIIAKKLEWKEEYMRSKNFTCGYCGAYVSSNKGMPLQELTQGYSPNFAHLHSIGVYICTNCYMPTFIYDDIQVPGNRYGSPVKGVPENVNKVYEEARSCYAANAYTGTVLLCRKLLMHVAVDLGAKDNLRFIEYINYLNDKHFVSVKSHDWIDQILKYGNEATHEIQVNSLQDAQMILKFCEMLLKMNYEYPSIIEESDNK
;
A
#
# COMPACT_ATOMS: atom_id res chain seq x y z
N MET A 1 -7.44 5.34 12.21
CA MET A 1 -6.66 4.43 13.10
C MET A 1 -6.93 3.01 12.65
N SER A 2 -6.01 2.06 12.74
CA SER A 2 -6.32 0.67 12.38
C SER A 2 -7.19 0.03 13.47
N GLU A 3 -8.01 -0.97 13.12
CA GLU A 3 -8.82 -1.74 14.07
C GLU A 3 -7.97 -2.35 15.20
N PHE A 4 -6.72 -2.73 14.90
CA PHE A 4 -5.76 -3.24 15.90
C PHE A 4 -5.35 -2.18 16.92
N THR A 5 -5.07 -0.95 16.45
CA THR A 5 -4.71 0.18 17.32
C THR A 5 -5.84 0.48 18.32
N GLU A 6 -7.08 0.50 17.86
CA GLU A 6 -8.25 0.71 18.72
C GLU A 6 -8.40 -0.40 19.76
N LYS A 7 -8.19 -1.66 19.36
CA LYS A 7 -8.22 -2.81 20.29
C LYS A 7 -7.10 -2.75 21.34
N ILE A 8 -5.88 -2.34 20.97
CA ILE A 8 -4.76 -2.18 21.90
C ILE A 8 -5.08 -1.09 22.93
N ILE A 9 -5.53 0.08 22.48
CA ILE A 9 -5.88 1.19 23.37
C ILE A 9 -7.06 0.82 24.29
N ALA A 10 -8.13 0.25 23.73
CA ALA A 10 -9.32 -0.12 24.50
C ALA A 10 -9.04 -1.16 25.59
N LYS A 11 -8.12 -2.10 25.35
CA LYS A 11 -7.71 -3.12 26.31
C LYS A 11 -6.61 -2.68 27.26
N LYS A 12 -6.10 -1.45 27.15
CA LYS A 12 -4.96 -0.91 27.91
C LYS A 12 -3.72 -1.81 27.81
N LEU A 13 -3.45 -2.32 26.60
CA LEU A 13 -2.27 -3.13 26.34
C LEU A 13 -1.08 -2.20 26.05
N GLU A 14 0.05 -2.55 26.61
CA GLU A 14 1.32 -1.85 26.40
C GLU A 14 2.40 -2.80 25.88
N TRP A 15 3.26 -2.31 25.02
CA TRP A 15 4.44 -3.06 24.59
C TRP A 15 5.46 -3.11 25.73
N LYS A 16 5.98 -4.29 26.01
CA LYS A 16 7.18 -4.44 26.87
C LYS A 16 8.40 -4.14 26.00
N GLU A 17 8.75 -2.88 25.92
CA GLU A 17 9.76 -2.36 25.01
C GLU A 17 11.06 -1.99 25.71
N GLU A 18 12.18 -2.05 24.97
CA GLU A 18 13.50 -1.56 25.36
C GLU A 18 13.86 -0.30 24.57
N TYR A 19 14.81 0.48 25.09
CA TYR A 19 15.35 1.61 24.35
C TYR A 19 16.33 1.12 23.28
N MET A 20 16.15 1.64 22.06
CA MET A 20 16.96 1.36 20.89
C MET A 20 17.56 2.66 20.35
N ARG A 21 18.51 2.57 19.40
CA ARG A 21 18.94 3.73 18.63
C ARG A 21 17.75 4.28 17.84
N SER A 22 17.53 5.61 17.94
CA SER A 22 16.44 6.26 17.22
C SER A 22 16.54 6.00 15.71
N LYS A 23 15.42 5.61 15.11
CA LYS A 23 15.30 5.37 13.68
C LYS A 23 14.05 6.04 13.11
N ASN A 24 14.24 6.69 11.96
CA ASN A 24 13.12 7.27 11.20
C ASN A 24 12.68 6.28 10.13
N PHE A 25 11.37 6.06 10.03
CA PHE A 25 10.80 5.19 9.01
C PHE A 25 9.34 5.55 8.71
N THR A 26 8.87 5.16 7.55
CA THR A 26 7.43 5.23 7.23
C THR A 26 6.77 3.93 7.64
N CYS A 27 5.81 4.01 8.55
CA CYS A 27 5.13 2.83 9.06
C CYS A 27 4.30 2.14 7.96
N GLY A 28 4.54 0.85 7.71
CA GLY A 28 3.80 0.08 6.71
C GLY A 28 2.32 -0.18 7.08
N TYR A 29 1.93 0.01 8.35
CA TYR A 29 0.54 -0.13 8.79
C TYR A 29 -0.28 1.14 8.62
N CYS A 30 0.25 2.29 9.06
CA CYS A 30 -0.52 3.54 9.05
C CYS A 30 -0.03 4.58 8.05
N GLY A 31 1.11 4.36 7.39
CA GLY A 31 1.71 5.27 6.44
C GLY A 31 2.34 6.53 7.03
N ALA A 32 2.32 6.72 8.36
CA ALA A 32 2.94 7.88 9.00
C ALA A 32 4.47 7.78 8.97
N TYR A 33 5.13 8.88 8.65
CA TYR A 33 6.57 9.01 8.84
C TYR A 33 6.84 9.33 10.32
N VAL A 34 7.56 8.45 10.99
CA VAL A 34 7.76 8.50 12.44
C VAL A 34 9.22 8.36 12.81
N SER A 35 9.57 8.87 14.00
CA SER A 35 10.82 8.56 14.70
C SER A 35 10.50 7.69 15.90
N SER A 36 11.17 6.56 16.04
CA SER A 36 11.02 5.66 17.19
C SER A 36 12.37 5.25 17.72
N ASN A 37 12.48 5.18 19.04
CA ASN A 37 13.64 4.68 19.77
C ASN A 37 13.26 3.56 20.75
N LYS A 38 12.09 2.96 20.56
CA LYS A 38 11.53 1.93 21.43
C LYS A 38 11.13 0.70 20.65
N GLY A 39 11.38 -0.47 21.22
CA GLY A 39 11.06 -1.72 20.58
C GLY A 39 11.78 -2.92 21.18
N MET A 40 12.08 -3.90 20.34
CA MET A 40 12.82 -5.12 20.72
C MET A 40 14.06 -5.22 19.83
N PRO A 41 15.26 -5.03 20.41
CA PRO A 41 16.50 -5.11 19.63
C PRO A 41 16.81 -6.54 19.21
N LEU A 42 17.40 -6.69 18.02
CA LEU A 42 18.02 -7.92 17.57
C LEU A 42 19.52 -7.84 17.97
N GLN A 43 20.00 -8.79 18.74
CA GLN A 43 21.36 -8.81 19.29
C GLN A 43 22.17 -9.94 18.67
N GLU A 44 23.46 -9.68 18.42
CA GLU A 44 24.39 -10.73 18.06
C GLU A 44 24.74 -11.58 19.30
N LEU A 45 24.72 -12.89 19.14
CA LEU A 45 25.15 -13.83 20.17
C LEU A 45 26.69 -13.89 20.18
N THR A 46 27.36 -12.89 20.77
CA THR A 46 28.79 -12.93 20.98
C THR A 46 29.10 -13.48 22.36
N GLN A 47 30.02 -14.46 22.46
CA GLN A 47 30.52 -14.98 23.75
C GLN A 47 31.28 -13.86 24.45
N GLY A 48 30.84 -13.47 25.66
CA GLY A 48 31.56 -12.53 26.50
C GLY A 48 31.06 -11.09 26.50
N TYR A 49 29.84 -10.85 26.13
CA TYR A 49 29.23 -9.53 26.08
C TYR A 49 28.99 -8.94 27.48
N SER A 50 29.63 -7.81 27.75
CA SER A 50 29.30 -6.93 28.88
C SER A 50 28.22 -5.96 28.42
N PRO A 51 27.10 -5.75 29.13
CA PRO A 51 26.05 -4.83 28.76
C PRO A 51 26.49 -3.38 28.96
N ASN A 52 27.45 -2.93 28.17
CA ASN A 52 27.73 -1.51 28.07
C ASN A 52 26.69 -0.87 27.16
N PHE A 53 25.92 0.08 27.68
CA PHE A 53 24.86 0.85 27.02
C PHE A 53 25.28 1.59 25.72
N ALA A 54 26.54 1.46 25.31
CA ALA A 54 27.09 2.13 24.12
C ALA A 54 26.65 1.57 22.77
N HIS A 55 26.02 0.40 22.74
CA HIS A 55 25.54 -0.22 21.51
C HIS A 55 24.00 -0.30 21.49
N LEU A 56 23.36 0.87 21.42
CA LEU A 56 21.95 0.93 21.07
C LEU A 56 21.80 0.31 19.68
N HIS A 57 21.23 -0.89 19.65
CA HIS A 57 21.02 -1.62 18.42
C HIS A 57 20.12 -0.83 17.49
N SER A 58 20.48 -0.77 16.21
CA SER A 58 19.71 -0.11 15.15
C SER A 58 18.88 -1.09 14.34
N ILE A 59 18.91 -2.37 14.70
CA ILE A 59 18.20 -3.46 14.04
C ILE A 59 17.26 -4.16 15.04
N GLY A 60 16.10 -4.58 14.57
CA GLY A 60 15.08 -5.25 15.39
C GLY A 60 13.67 -4.78 15.10
N VAL A 61 12.78 -4.97 16.06
CA VAL A 61 11.40 -4.53 15.96
C VAL A 61 11.23 -3.17 16.59
N TYR A 62 10.84 -2.18 15.79
CA TYR A 62 10.49 -0.83 16.25
C TYR A 62 8.98 -0.69 16.43
N ILE A 63 8.54 0.02 17.47
CA ILE A 63 7.13 0.32 17.69
C ILE A 63 6.82 1.69 17.07
N CYS A 64 5.83 1.74 16.20
CA CYS A 64 5.39 2.98 15.57
C CYS A 64 4.80 3.92 16.62
N THR A 65 5.30 5.16 16.71
CA THR A 65 4.83 6.16 17.68
C THR A 65 3.44 6.71 17.36
N ASN A 66 2.92 6.47 16.14
CA ASN A 66 1.58 6.92 15.73
C ASN A 66 0.50 5.85 15.90
N CYS A 67 0.75 4.60 15.52
CA CYS A 67 -0.28 3.55 15.55
C CYS A 67 0.05 2.37 16.46
N TYR A 68 1.17 2.42 17.15
CA TYR A 68 1.67 1.39 18.09
C TYR A 68 1.86 -0.01 17.47
N MET A 69 1.92 -0.10 16.15
CA MET A 69 2.17 -1.38 15.47
C MET A 69 3.67 -1.65 15.32
N PRO A 70 4.09 -2.93 15.43
CA PRO A 70 5.50 -3.31 15.35
C PRO A 70 5.99 -3.31 13.91
N THR A 71 7.19 -2.80 13.67
CA THR A 71 7.85 -2.83 12.37
C THR A 71 9.25 -3.40 12.55
N PHE A 72 9.53 -4.54 11.92
CA PHE A 72 10.88 -5.10 11.88
C PHE A 72 11.74 -4.34 10.88
N ILE A 73 12.94 -3.94 11.30
CA ILE A 73 13.90 -3.24 10.46
C ILE A 73 15.28 -3.87 10.63
N TYR A 74 15.87 -4.27 9.51
CA TYR A 74 17.22 -4.78 9.40
C TYR A 74 17.88 -4.11 8.19
N ASP A 75 18.86 -3.25 8.43
CA ASP A 75 19.51 -2.38 7.44
C ASP A 75 18.47 -1.61 6.58
N ASP A 76 18.35 -1.93 5.31
CA ASP A 76 17.38 -1.38 4.36
C ASP A 76 16.11 -2.23 4.21
N ILE A 77 16.04 -3.38 4.89
CA ILE A 77 14.86 -4.25 4.91
C ILE A 77 13.90 -3.76 5.98
N GLN A 78 12.65 -3.51 5.60
CA GLN A 78 11.55 -3.15 6.49
C GLN A 78 10.36 -4.09 6.27
N VAL A 79 9.78 -4.64 7.37
CA VAL A 79 8.59 -5.52 7.32
C VAL A 79 7.59 -5.10 8.42
N PRO A 80 6.34 -4.73 8.06
CA PRO A 80 5.88 -4.48 6.69
C PRO A 80 6.60 -3.30 6.05
N GLY A 81 6.81 -3.39 4.74
CA GLY A 81 7.40 -2.32 3.94
C GLY A 81 6.47 -1.11 3.81
N ASN A 82 6.96 -0.07 3.16
CA ASN A 82 6.18 1.13 2.93
C ASN A 82 4.99 0.84 2.00
N ARG A 83 3.82 1.37 2.34
CA ARG A 83 2.67 1.35 1.43
C ARG A 83 2.96 2.26 0.23
N TYR A 84 2.90 1.70 -0.95
CA TYR A 84 3.04 2.47 -2.18
C TYR A 84 1.73 3.17 -2.55
N GLY A 85 1.83 4.32 -3.19
CA GLY A 85 0.68 5.17 -3.50
C GLY A 85 0.13 5.93 -2.28
N SER A 86 -0.81 6.83 -2.50
CA SER A 86 -1.45 7.64 -1.46
C SER A 86 -2.86 7.15 -1.18
N PRO A 87 -3.44 7.37 0.01
CA PRO A 87 -4.87 7.24 0.23
C PRO A 87 -5.65 8.13 -0.76
N VAL A 88 -6.82 7.69 -1.18
CA VAL A 88 -7.71 8.46 -2.09
C VAL A 88 -9.04 8.72 -1.38
N LYS A 89 -9.51 9.97 -1.45
CA LYS A 89 -10.77 10.41 -0.84
C LYS A 89 -11.94 10.31 -1.83
N GLY A 90 -13.18 10.37 -1.32
CA GLY A 90 -14.36 10.39 -2.17
C GLY A 90 -14.68 9.07 -2.88
N VAL A 91 -13.92 8.02 -2.64
CA VAL A 91 -14.07 6.72 -3.28
C VAL A 91 -15.13 5.88 -2.54
N PRO A 92 -16.02 5.14 -3.23
CA PRO A 92 -16.95 4.21 -2.59
C PRO A 92 -16.25 3.22 -1.66
N GLU A 93 -16.87 2.87 -0.54
CA GLU A 93 -16.25 2.11 0.55
C GLU A 93 -15.66 0.77 0.09
N ASN A 94 -16.38 0.02 -0.74
CA ASN A 94 -15.95 -1.27 -1.28
C ASN A 94 -14.71 -1.12 -2.21
N VAL A 95 -14.69 -0.08 -3.04
CA VAL A 95 -13.57 0.24 -3.93
C VAL A 95 -12.35 0.64 -3.10
N ASN A 96 -12.53 1.49 -2.09
CA ASN A 96 -11.47 1.91 -1.20
C ASN A 96 -10.87 0.73 -0.41
N LYS A 97 -11.71 -0.20 0.07
CA LYS A 97 -11.22 -1.41 0.77
C LYS A 97 -10.30 -2.25 -0.11
N VAL A 98 -10.66 -2.49 -1.37
CA VAL A 98 -9.82 -3.26 -2.31
C VAL A 98 -8.53 -2.51 -2.66
N TYR A 99 -8.59 -1.18 -2.81
CA TYR A 99 -7.42 -0.36 -3.06
C TYR A 99 -6.44 -0.40 -1.87
N GLU A 100 -6.93 -0.24 -0.64
CA GLU A 100 -6.10 -0.32 0.56
C GLU A 100 -5.55 -1.74 0.80
N GLU A 101 -6.30 -2.79 0.44
CA GLU A 101 -5.81 -4.17 0.46
C GLU A 101 -4.67 -4.37 -0.53
N ALA A 102 -4.77 -3.84 -1.76
CA ALA A 102 -3.70 -3.89 -2.74
C ALA A 102 -2.42 -3.17 -2.23
N ARG A 103 -2.56 -2.01 -1.59
CA ARG A 103 -1.46 -1.29 -0.95
C ARG A 103 -0.84 -2.08 0.21
N SER A 104 -1.65 -2.83 0.95
CA SER A 104 -1.19 -3.70 2.04
C SER A 104 -0.43 -4.92 1.51
N CYS A 105 -0.92 -5.55 0.43
CA CYS A 105 -0.20 -6.61 -0.28
C CYS A 105 1.18 -6.13 -0.76
N TYR A 106 1.25 -4.92 -1.33
CA TYR A 106 2.51 -4.33 -1.74
C TYR A 106 3.49 -4.18 -0.56
N ALA A 107 3.03 -3.62 0.57
CA ALA A 107 3.84 -3.46 1.78
C ALA A 107 4.30 -4.80 2.39
N ALA A 108 3.56 -5.88 2.13
CA ALA A 108 3.92 -7.24 2.52
C ALA A 108 4.82 -7.97 1.49
N ASN A 109 5.28 -7.29 0.42
CA ASN A 109 6.01 -7.87 -0.71
C ASN A 109 5.23 -8.93 -1.50
N ALA A 110 3.90 -8.95 -1.38
CA ALA A 110 3.00 -9.84 -2.12
C ALA A 110 2.60 -9.21 -3.47
N TYR A 111 3.59 -9.00 -4.36
CA TYR A 111 3.42 -8.23 -5.59
C TYR A 111 2.41 -8.82 -6.57
N THR A 112 2.39 -10.14 -6.71
CA THR A 112 1.37 -10.82 -7.53
C THR A 112 -0.04 -10.57 -6.98
N GLY A 113 -0.24 -10.62 -5.66
CA GLY A 113 -1.50 -10.26 -5.01
C GLY A 113 -1.89 -8.81 -5.27
N THR A 114 -0.93 -7.87 -5.19
CA THR A 114 -1.14 -6.47 -5.54
C THR A 114 -1.67 -6.31 -6.97
N VAL A 115 -1.02 -6.96 -7.95
CA VAL A 115 -1.43 -6.87 -9.36
C VAL A 115 -2.82 -7.44 -9.58
N LEU A 116 -3.15 -8.59 -8.98
CA LEU A 116 -4.48 -9.21 -9.09
C LEU A 116 -5.59 -8.33 -8.50
N LEU A 117 -5.36 -7.72 -7.33
CA LEU A 117 -6.31 -6.80 -6.71
C LEU A 117 -6.49 -5.52 -7.53
N CYS A 118 -5.40 -4.95 -8.06
CA CYS A 118 -5.46 -3.79 -8.94
C CYS A 118 -6.23 -4.09 -10.23
N ARG A 119 -6.02 -5.25 -10.85
CA ARG A 119 -6.81 -5.68 -12.02
C ARG A 119 -8.30 -5.74 -11.71
N LYS A 120 -8.67 -6.38 -10.59
CA LYS A 120 -10.07 -6.44 -10.15
C LYS A 120 -10.65 -5.05 -9.92
N LEU A 121 -9.86 -4.16 -9.29
CA LEU A 121 -10.24 -2.77 -9.05
C LEU A 121 -10.50 -2.02 -10.35
N LEU A 122 -9.61 -2.10 -11.33
CA LEU A 122 -9.74 -1.44 -12.64
C LEU A 122 -10.99 -1.90 -13.40
N MET A 123 -11.27 -3.20 -13.37
CA MET A 123 -12.49 -3.75 -13.98
C MET A 123 -13.76 -3.20 -13.31
N HIS A 124 -13.78 -3.15 -11.98
CA HIS A 124 -14.91 -2.61 -11.23
C HIS A 124 -15.11 -1.12 -11.49
N VAL A 125 -14.06 -0.33 -11.46
CA VAL A 125 -14.11 1.11 -11.75
C VAL A 125 -14.58 1.37 -13.19
N ALA A 126 -14.17 0.55 -14.16
CA ALA A 126 -14.66 0.69 -15.53
C ALA A 126 -16.18 0.46 -15.62
N VAL A 127 -16.72 -0.54 -14.90
CA VAL A 127 -18.17 -0.78 -14.83
C VAL A 127 -18.89 0.39 -14.14
N ASP A 128 -18.36 0.89 -13.04
CA ASP A 128 -18.90 2.04 -12.30
C ASP A 128 -18.95 3.30 -13.19
N LEU A 129 -17.96 3.46 -14.07
CA LEU A 129 -17.90 4.51 -15.09
C LEU A 129 -18.70 4.21 -16.39
N GLY A 130 -19.50 3.14 -16.41
CA GLY A 130 -20.46 2.83 -17.46
C GLY A 130 -20.03 1.78 -18.49
N ALA A 131 -18.94 1.03 -18.27
CA ALA A 131 -18.61 -0.12 -19.10
C ALA A 131 -19.65 -1.25 -18.90
N LYS A 132 -19.81 -2.11 -19.91
CA LYS A 132 -20.66 -3.31 -19.79
C LYS A 132 -20.02 -4.32 -18.87
N ASP A 133 -20.85 -5.11 -18.17
CA ASP A 133 -20.39 -6.26 -17.40
C ASP A 133 -19.85 -7.38 -18.29
N ASN A 134 -19.08 -8.28 -17.69
CA ASN A 134 -18.56 -9.51 -18.30
C ASN A 134 -17.64 -9.29 -19.51
N LEU A 135 -16.91 -8.20 -19.54
CA LEU A 135 -15.86 -7.95 -20.51
C LEU A 135 -14.53 -8.57 -20.04
N ARG A 136 -13.60 -8.79 -20.98
CA ARG A 136 -12.22 -9.15 -20.63
C ARG A 136 -11.47 -7.93 -20.07
N PHE A 137 -10.43 -8.16 -19.29
CA PHE A 137 -9.62 -7.09 -18.70
C PHE A 137 -9.15 -6.06 -19.74
N ILE A 138 -8.65 -6.52 -20.89
CA ILE A 138 -8.23 -5.67 -22.00
C ILE A 138 -9.36 -4.74 -22.48
N GLU A 139 -10.57 -5.24 -22.55
CA GLU A 139 -11.74 -4.47 -23.03
C GLU A 139 -12.14 -3.38 -22.02
N TYR A 140 -12.01 -3.64 -20.72
CA TYR A 140 -12.19 -2.62 -19.68
C TYR A 140 -11.15 -1.51 -19.76
N ILE A 141 -9.87 -1.87 -19.94
CA ILE A 141 -8.79 -0.88 -20.05
C ILE A 141 -8.96 -0.02 -21.32
N ASN A 142 -9.31 -0.64 -22.46
CA ASN A 142 -9.62 0.09 -23.68
C ASN A 142 -10.82 1.01 -23.50
N TYR A 143 -11.88 0.57 -22.82
CA TYR A 143 -13.03 1.41 -22.50
C TYR A 143 -12.63 2.66 -21.71
N LEU A 144 -11.82 2.50 -20.65
CA LEU A 144 -11.35 3.62 -19.84
C LEU A 144 -10.51 4.62 -20.67
N ASN A 145 -9.72 4.12 -21.61
CA ASN A 145 -8.93 4.93 -22.52
C ASN A 145 -9.80 5.67 -23.55
N ASP A 146 -10.69 4.95 -24.24
CA ASP A 146 -11.52 5.47 -25.33
C ASP A 146 -12.55 6.50 -24.85
N LYS A 147 -12.99 6.36 -23.58
CA LYS A 147 -13.89 7.31 -22.92
C LYS A 147 -13.16 8.44 -22.19
N HIS A 148 -11.84 8.52 -22.34
CA HIS A 148 -10.99 9.57 -21.77
C HIS A 148 -11.03 9.66 -20.24
N PHE A 149 -11.36 8.56 -19.55
CA PHE A 149 -11.20 8.47 -18.09
C PHE A 149 -9.74 8.40 -17.66
N VAL A 150 -8.85 8.19 -18.63
CA VAL A 150 -7.39 8.21 -18.48
C VAL A 150 -6.81 9.27 -19.40
N SER A 151 -5.78 9.97 -18.96
CA SER A 151 -5.13 11.01 -19.77
C SER A 151 -4.59 10.47 -21.10
N VAL A 152 -4.75 11.22 -22.17
CA VAL A 152 -4.21 10.89 -23.51
C VAL A 152 -2.68 10.67 -23.48
N LYS A 153 -1.95 11.29 -22.55
CA LYS A 153 -0.50 11.09 -22.38
C LYS A 153 -0.11 9.78 -21.70
N SER A 154 -1.09 8.96 -21.32
CA SER A 154 -0.87 7.70 -20.59
C SER A 154 -0.86 6.45 -21.50
N HIS A 155 -0.78 6.60 -22.82
CA HIS A 155 -0.79 5.46 -23.76
C HIS A 155 0.31 4.42 -23.45
N ASP A 156 1.55 4.86 -23.26
CA ASP A 156 2.66 3.96 -22.95
C ASP A 156 2.40 3.18 -21.64
N TRP A 157 1.68 3.79 -20.71
CA TRP A 157 1.31 3.18 -19.44
C TRP A 157 0.20 2.15 -19.63
N ILE A 158 -0.77 2.47 -20.46
CA ILE A 158 -1.87 1.54 -20.82
C ILE A 158 -1.30 0.29 -21.48
N ASP A 159 -0.38 0.42 -22.44
CA ASP A 159 0.26 -0.71 -23.11
C ASP A 159 0.99 -1.64 -22.13
N GLN A 160 1.56 -1.09 -21.06
CA GLN A 160 2.17 -1.88 -20.00
C GLN A 160 1.11 -2.56 -19.11
N ILE A 161 0.03 -1.84 -18.76
CA ILE A 161 -1.07 -2.41 -17.98
C ILE A 161 -1.75 -3.56 -18.73
N LEU A 162 -1.88 -3.47 -20.05
CA LEU A 162 -2.45 -4.54 -20.88
C LEU A 162 -1.64 -5.84 -20.84
N LYS A 163 -0.33 -5.78 -20.61
CA LYS A 163 0.51 -6.98 -20.43
C LYS A 163 0.09 -7.83 -19.23
N TYR A 164 -0.46 -7.20 -18.19
CA TYR A 164 -0.96 -7.92 -17.01
C TYR A 164 -2.32 -8.62 -17.26
N GLY A 165 -2.95 -8.35 -18.41
CA GLY A 165 -4.24 -8.90 -18.80
C GLY A 165 -4.17 -10.19 -19.61
N ASN A 166 -3.01 -10.74 -19.85
CA ASN A 166 -2.86 -11.90 -20.73
C ASN A 166 -3.37 -13.18 -20.02
N GLU A 167 -4.68 -13.42 -20.15
CA GLU A 167 -5.38 -14.61 -19.58
C GLU A 167 -5.12 -15.89 -20.38
N ALA A 168 -4.40 -15.78 -21.52
CA ALA A 168 -4.22 -16.89 -22.46
C ALA A 168 -3.19 -17.93 -22.03
N THR A 169 -2.42 -17.67 -20.97
CA THR A 169 -1.47 -18.64 -20.46
C THR A 169 -1.95 -19.21 -19.13
N HIS A 170 -2.14 -20.53 -19.07
CA HIS A 170 -2.31 -21.29 -17.83
C HIS A 170 -1.04 -21.26 -16.94
N GLU A 171 -0.09 -20.42 -17.28
CA GLU A 171 1.17 -20.25 -16.57
C GLU A 171 0.99 -19.29 -15.38
N ILE A 172 1.54 -19.69 -14.26
CA ILE A 172 1.59 -18.84 -13.06
C ILE A 172 2.56 -17.69 -13.35
N GLN A 173 2.05 -16.47 -13.52
CA GLN A 173 2.87 -15.27 -13.64
C GLN A 173 3.22 -14.74 -12.26
N VAL A 174 4.50 -14.66 -11.95
CA VAL A 174 5.02 -13.98 -10.77
C VAL A 174 5.33 -12.54 -11.15
N ASN A 175 4.67 -11.59 -10.51
CA ASN A 175 4.88 -10.17 -10.80
C ASN A 175 6.00 -9.60 -9.92
N SER A 176 6.77 -8.69 -10.50
CA SER A 176 7.86 -7.98 -9.83
C SER A 176 7.36 -6.80 -8.98
N LEU A 177 8.25 -6.25 -8.16
CA LEU A 177 8.01 -4.99 -7.45
C LEU A 177 7.64 -3.86 -8.42
N GLN A 178 8.33 -3.77 -9.56
CA GLN A 178 8.09 -2.74 -10.58
C GLN A 178 6.70 -2.87 -11.20
N ASP A 179 6.25 -4.11 -11.48
CA ASP A 179 4.91 -4.38 -11.99
C ASP A 179 3.84 -3.91 -11.01
N ALA A 180 4.01 -4.28 -9.73
CA ALA A 180 3.09 -3.88 -8.67
C ALA A 180 3.05 -2.35 -8.47
N GLN A 181 4.20 -1.68 -8.52
CA GLN A 181 4.27 -0.22 -8.45
C GLN A 181 3.51 0.45 -9.59
N MET A 182 3.73 -0.06 -10.80
CA MET A 182 3.15 0.52 -12.01
C MET A 182 1.63 0.45 -11.99
N ILE A 183 1.07 -0.73 -11.76
CA ILE A 183 -0.40 -0.90 -11.79
C ILE A 183 -1.06 -0.21 -10.59
N LEU A 184 -0.44 -0.22 -9.42
CA LEU A 184 -0.96 0.45 -8.23
C LEU A 184 -0.99 1.97 -8.40
N LYS A 185 0.04 2.53 -9.03
CA LYS A 185 0.10 3.97 -9.35
C LYS A 185 -0.95 4.37 -10.40
N PHE A 186 -1.21 3.50 -11.36
CA PHE A 186 -2.27 3.69 -12.33
C PHE A 186 -3.66 3.69 -11.67
N CYS A 187 -3.90 2.77 -10.74
CA CYS A 187 -5.13 2.76 -9.95
C CYS A 187 -5.28 4.06 -9.13
N GLU A 188 -4.22 4.50 -8.46
CA GLU A 188 -4.23 5.76 -7.70
C GLU A 188 -4.64 6.94 -8.58
N MET A 189 -4.01 7.07 -9.75
CA MET A 189 -4.31 8.14 -10.70
C MET A 189 -5.77 8.09 -11.14
N LEU A 190 -6.26 6.92 -11.55
CA LEU A 190 -7.65 6.73 -12.01
C LEU A 190 -8.66 7.09 -10.92
N LEU A 191 -8.43 6.62 -9.69
CA LEU A 191 -9.31 6.91 -8.56
C LEU A 191 -9.31 8.39 -8.20
N LYS A 192 -8.16 9.06 -8.20
CA LYS A 192 -8.08 10.50 -7.94
C LYS A 192 -8.81 11.32 -8.99
N MET A 193 -8.62 10.99 -10.27
CA MET A 193 -9.25 11.74 -11.36
C MET A 193 -10.77 11.59 -11.39
N ASN A 194 -11.30 10.41 -11.05
CA ASN A 194 -12.72 10.12 -11.25
C ASN A 194 -13.55 10.19 -9.95
N TYR A 195 -12.93 10.23 -8.77
CA TYR A 195 -13.63 10.31 -7.48
C TYR A 195 -13.14 11.48 -6.62
N GLU A 196 -11.82 11.57 -6.32
CA GLU A 196 -11.30 12.56 -5.38
C GLU A 196 -11.42 13.98 -5.91
N TYR A 197 -10.98 14.26 -7.12
CA TYR A 197 -11.04 15.61 -7.67
C TYR A 197 -12.47 16.11 -7.93
N PRO A 198 -13.40 15.30 -8.46
CA PRO A 198 -14.80 15.71 -8.54
C PRO A 198 -15.42 16.01 -7.18
N SER A 199 -15.18 15.21 -6.15
CA SER A 199 -15.72 15.44 -4.81
C SER A 199 -15.24 16.76 -4.17
N ILE A 200 -14.01 17.19 -4.46
CA ILE A 200 -13.47 18.48 -3.97
C ILE A 200 -14.23 19.65 -4.60
N ILE A 201 -14.59 19.55 -5.88
CA ILE A 201 -15.35 20.59 -6.58
C ILE A 201 -16.77 20.69 -6.00
N GLU A 202 -17.44 19.54 -5.83
CA GLU A 202 -18.79 19.49 -5.24
C GLU A 202 -18.85 20.03 -3.81
N GLU A 203 -17.82 19.79 -3.00
CA GLU A 203 -17.70 20.37 -1.64
C GLU A 203 -17.48 21.88 -1.67
N SER A 204 -16.87 22.44 -2.71
CA SER A 204 -16.63 23.87 -2.85
C SER A 204 -17.88 24.63 -3.31
N ASP A 205 -18.74 24.01 -4.12
CA ASP A 205 -19.99 24.61 -4.64
C ASP A 205 -21.12 24.62 -3.59
N ASN A 206 -20.98 23.81 -2.52
CA ASN A 206 -21.96 23.73 -1.43
C ASN A 206 -21.61 24.62 -0.22
N LYS A 207 -20.61 25.50 -0.34
CA LYS A 207 -20.23 26.51 0.68
C LYS A 207 -20.56 27.92 0.24
#